data_3dd0afbfbb8ce5a20aa22b18828d5417
#
_entry.id   3dd0afbfbb8ce5a20aa22b18828d5417
#
_cell.length_a   1.000
_cell.length_b   1.000
_cell.length_c   1.000
_cell.angle_alpha   90.00
_cell.angle_beta   90.00
_cell.angle_gamma   90.00
#
_symmetry.space_group_name_H-M   'P 1'
#
loop_
_entity.id
_entity.type
_entity.pdbx_description
1 polymer ?
#
loop_
_entity_poly.entity_id
_entity_poly.type
_entity_poly.pdbx_seq_one_letter_code
_entity_poly.pdbx_strand_id
1 'polypeptide(L)'
;MKILVVLTYYYPHWTGLTAYARRLSEGLARRGHQVTVLTAQYWKTLPAEEVHNGVRIVRLPTIMRLSRGVIMPGFPAAANRLIREHDVVQVHVPIFESPLVTALAKRYGKKVVITHHGDLVMPSRPFDQFVQFFVTGLMRRALSQSARITIHTRDYAECSPFLSQFSDKLVQILPPVEIPLPQPERVKAWRQELGLDGVNVVGFAGRFVEEKGFDYLLKAVPLVLEQLPNTRFVYAGEVNVVYEPFFERWRHLQERWKEQVLMLGLLNDQQQVANFYALCDVLALPSRTDCFPMVQVESMLCGTPTVATDIPGLRVPVKLTGMGRLVKPMDEQALAEGLVDVLRNRSQYLRPREDIARLFDLETTIDGYERLFQSLV
;
A
#
# COMPACT_ATOMS: atom_id res chain seq x y z
N MET A 1 -12.62 -9.35 22.32
CA MET A 1 -11.17 -9.55 22.60
C MET A 1 -10.47 -8.21 22.72
N LYS A 2 -9.35 -8.18 23.43
CA LYS A 2 -8.42 -7.05 23.47
C LYS A 2 -7.28 -7.30 22.50
N ILE A 3 -7.18 -6.46 21.47
CA ILE A 3 -6.25 -6.63 20.35
C ILE A 3 -5.22 -5.50 20.39
N LEU A 4 -3.93 -5.83 20.50
CA LEU A 4 -2.84 -4.87 20.38
C LEU A 4 -2.30 -4.90 18.96
N VAL A 5 -2.34 -3.76 18.26
CA VAL A 5 -1.76 -3.56 16.93
C VAL A 5 -0.48 -2.74 17.05
N VAL A 6 0.62 -3.22 16.47
CA VAL A 6 1.93 -2.56 16.54
C VAL A 6 2.43 -2.27 15.13
N LEU A 7 2.73 -0.99 14.86
CA LEU A 7 3.27 -0.54 13.58
C LEU A 7 4.05 0.77 13.74
N THR A 8 4.89 1.11 12.75
CA THR A 8 5.73 2.31 12.81
C THR A 8 4.90 3.59 12.89
N TYR A 9 3.96 3.80 11.96
CA TYR A 9 3.09 4.98 11.91
C TYR A 9 1.63 4.58 11.73
N TYR A 10 0.75 5.39 12.27
CA TYR A 10 -0.71 5.25 12.16
C TYR A 10 -1.37 6.59 11.84
N TYR A 11 -2.70 6.63 11.86
CA TYR A 11 -3.47 7.86 11.65
C TYR A 11 -2.92 9.05 12.47
N PRO A 12 -2.84 10.27 11.90
CA PRO A 12 -3.29 10.68 10.56
C PRO A 12 -2.25 10.51 9.43
N HIS A 13 -1.12 9.85 9.66
CA HIS A 13 -0.15 9.58 8.61
C HIS A 13 -0.72 8.60 7.56
N TRP A 14 -0.61 8.96 6.26
CA TRP A 14 -1.26 8.22 5.19
C TRP A 14 -0.26 7.51 4.29
N THR A 15 -0.30 6.20 4.29
CA THR A 15 0.39 5.30 3.36
C THR A 15 -0.48 4.06 3.14
N GLY A 16 -0.16 3.19 2.17
CA GLY A 16 -0.87 1.92 1.98
C GLY A 16 -0.92 1.08 3.26
N LEU A 17 0.21 0.96 3.98
CA LEU A 17 0.27 0.21 5.25
C LEU A 17 -0.62 0.85 6.33
N THR A 18 -0.57 2.17 6.49
CA THR A 18 -1.38 2.85 7.51
C THR A 18 -2.86 2.82 7.18
N ALA A 19 -3.25 2.94 5.91
CA ALA A 19 -4.63 2.78 5.45
C ALA A 19 -5.16 1.37 5.73
N TYR A 20 -4.36 0.35 5.43
CA TYR A 20 -4.66 -1.04 5.75
C TYR A 20 -4.91 -1.22 7.26
N ALA A 21 -3.92 -0.86 8.09
CA ALA A 21 -4.00 -1.04 9.54
C ALA A 21 -5.18 -0.28 10.14
N ARG A 22 -5.48 0.92 9.63
CA ARG A 22 -6.60 1.74 10.07
C ARG A 22 -7.94 1.08 9.74
N ARG A 23 -8.18 0.71 8.47
CA ARG A 23 -9.43 0.06 8.04
C ARG A 23 -9.71 -1.21 8.85
N LEU A 24 -8.68 -2.04 9.04
CA LEU A 24 -8.79 -3.27 9.83
C LEU A 24 -9.09 -2.98 11.31
N SER A 25 -8.32 -2.08 11.94
CA SER A 25 -8.48 -1.74 13.36
C SER A 25 -9.85 -1.12 13.65
N GLU A 26 -10.28 -0.17 12.82
CA GLU A 26 -11.59 0.47 12.94
C GLU A 26 -12.73 -0.54 12.69
N GLY A 27 -12.56 -1.46 11.72
CA GLY A 27 -13.52 -2.54 11.46
C GLY A 27 -13.68 -3.49 12.64
N LEU A 28 -12.57 -3.94 13.24
CA LEU A 28 -12.60 -4.77 14.44
C LEU A 28 -13.21 -4.03 15.64
N ALA A 29 -12.93 -2.74 15.79
CA ALA A 29 -13.53 -1.92 16.85
C ALA A 29 -15.05 -1.78 16.68
N ARG A 30 -15.56 -1.59 15.45
CA ARG A 30 -17.01 -1.58 15.15
C ARG A 30 -17.70 -2.89 15.53
N ARG A 31 -16.98 -4.03 15.49
CA ARG A 31 -17.49 -5.35 15.92
C ARG A 31 -17.38 -5.59 17.44
N GLY A 32 -17.02 -4.54 18.22
CA GLY A 32 -17.00 -4.62 19.69
C GLY A 32 -15.67 -5.14 20.26
N HIS A 33 -14.61 -5.28 19.45
CA HIS A 33 -13.28 -5.57 20.00
C HIS A 33 -12.64 -4.32 20.58
N GLN A 34 -11.88 -4.49 21.67
CA GLN A 34 -11.07 -3.42 22.22
C GLN A 34 -9.72 -3.38 21.51
N VAL A 35 -9.59 -2.47 20.56
CA VAL A 35 -8.37 -2.34 19.74
C VAL A 35 -7.50 -1.20 20.27
N THR A 36 -6.24 -1.51 20.57
CA THR A 36 -5.21 -0.53 20.92
C THR A 36 -4.10 -0.57 19.89
N VAL A 37 -3.73 0.60 19.37
CA VAL A 37 -2.61 0.77 18.42
C VAL A 37 -1.43 1.38 19.15
N LEU A 38 -0.26 0.71 19.11
CA LEU A 38 1.01 1.24 19.59
C LEU A 38 1.86 1.67 18.39
N THR A 39 2.21 2.97 18.32
CA THR A 39 2.84 3.57 17.15
C THR A 39 3.78 4.71 17.53
N ALA A 40 4.59 5.18 16.57
CA ALA A 40 5.40 6.38 16.71
C ALA A 40 4.58 7.66 16.56
N GLN A 41 4.94 8.70 17.28
CA GLN A 41 4.40 10.04 17.10
C GLN A 41 5.01 10.67 15.84
N TYR A 42 4.25 10.68 14.74
CA TYR A 42 4.72 11.19 13.45
C TYR A 42 4.95 12.71 13.45
N TRP A 43 3.97 13.47 13.95
CA TRP A 43 4.08 14.92 14.22
C TRP A 43 4.09 15.15 15.72
N LYS A 44 4.98 16.02 16.19
CA LYS A 44 5.09 16.38 17.62
C LYS A 44 3.82 17.00 18.21
N THR A 45 2.96 17.55 17.36
CA THR A 45 1.67 18.15 17.73
C THR A 45 0.56 17.12 18.02
N LEU A 46 0.74 15.86 17.62
CA LEU A 46 -0.26 14.82 17.87
C LEU A 46 -0.28 14.47 19.37
N PRO A 47 -1.47 14.18 19.95
CA PRO A 47 -1.58 13.73 21.34
C PRO A 47 -0.87 12.38 21.53
N ALA A 48 -0.30 12.18 22.71
CA ALA A 48 0.34 10.91 23.08
C ALA A 48 -0.67 9.74 23.14
N GLU A 49 -1.90 10.02 23.55
CA GLU A 49 -3.01 9.07 23.53
C GLU A 49 -4.29 9.75 23.05
N GLU A 50 -5.07 9.06 22.22
CA GLU A 50 -6.42 9.46 21.80
C GLU A 50 -7.25 8.23 21.44
N VAL A 51 -8.56 8.43 21.30
CA VAL A 51 -9.47 7.44 20.71
C VAL A 51 -10.00 8.00 19.39
N HIS A 52 -9.80 7.26 18.30
CA HIS A 52 -10.28 7.62 16.98
C HIS A 52 -11.07 6.44 16.40
N ASN A 53 -12.33 6.67 16.03
CA ASN A 53 -13.24 5.65 15.48
C ASN A 53 -13.27 4.33 16.31
N GLY A 54 -13.30 4.44 17.64
CA GLY A 54 -13.32 3.29 18.57
C GLY A 54 -11.95 2.64 18.83
N VAL A 55 -10.88 3.09 18.17
CA VAL A 55 -9.52 2.58 18.33
C VAL A 55 -8.74 3.49 19.31
N ARG A 56 -8.19 2.91 20.38
CA ARG A 56 -7.25 3.60 21.27
C ARG A 56 -5.88 3.67 20.61
N ILE A 57 -5.34 4.86 20.42
CA ILE A 57 -4.03 5.09 19.81
C ILE A 57 -3.06 5.56 20.87
N VAL A 58 -1.95 4.85 21.04
CA VAL A 58 -0.84 5.18 21.95
C VAL A 58 0.37 5.54 21.09
N ARG A 59 0.79 6.81 21.12
CA ARG A 59 1.91 7.34 20.34
C ARG A 59 3.12 7.56 21.23
N LEU A 60 4.25 7.04 20.78
CA LEU A 60 5.52 7.21 21.49
C LEU A 60 6.37 8.29 20.82
N PRO A 61 6.99 9.18 21.62
CA PRO A 61 7.93 10.16 21.11
C PRO A 61 9.09 9.48 20.38
N THR A 62 9.51 10.08 19.26
CA THR A 62 10.64 9.63 18.47
C THR A 62 11.83 10.56 18.71
N ILE A 63 13.03 10.00 18.90
CA ILE A 63 14.25 10.79 19.05
C ILE A 63 15.02 10.92 17.73
N MET A 64 14.91 9.92 16.86
CA MET A 64 15.62 9.88 15.58
C MET A 64 14.86 9.05 14.56
N ARG A 65 14.95 9.47 13.30
CA ARG A 65 14.54 8.67 12.14
C ARG A 65 15.79 8.05 11.52
N LEU A 66 15.77 6.74 11.32
CA LEU A 66 16.87 6.01 10.69
C LEU A 66 16.33 5.31 9.44
N SER A 67 16.65 5.85 8.27
CA SER A 67 16.11 5.38 6.99
C SER A 67 14.54 5.41 7.02
N ARG A 68 13.90 4.26 6.83
CA ARG A 68 12.43 4.11 6.90
C ARG A 68 11.91 3.78 8.31
N GLY A 69 12.81 3.59 9.30
CA GLY A 69 12.46 3.28 10.69
C GLY A 69 12.61 4.47 11.64
N VAL A 70 12.21 4.28 12.89
CA VAL A 70 12.29 5.29 13.95
C VAL A 70 12.80 4.67 15.24
N ILE A 71 13.43 5.48 16.08
CA ILE A 71 13.87 5.06 17.42
C ILE A 71 12.95 5.69 18.45
N MET A 72 12.29 4.82 19.24
CA MET A 72 11.35 5.15 20.30
C MET A 72 11.86 4.60 21.65
N PRO A 73 12.58 5.38 22.47
CA PRO A 73 13.13 4.88 23.74
C PRO A 73 12.09 4.34 24.71
N GLY A 74 10.86 4.90 24.69
CA GLY A 74 9.75 4.43 25.50
C GLY A 74 9.10 3.11 25.04
N PHE A 75 9.48 2.59 23.86
CA PHE A 75 8.82 1.42 23.27
C PHE A 75 8.91 0.16 24.15
N PRO A 76 10.06 -0.22 24.73
CA PRO A 76 10.14 -1.43 25.54
C PRO A 76 9.18 -1.42 26.74
N ALA A 77 9.07 -0.28 27.43
CA ALA A 77 8.18 -0.13 28.60
C ALA A 77 6.70 -0.17 28.18
N ALA A 78 6.33 0.57 27.11
CA ALA A 78 4.97 0.59 26.59
C ALA A 78 4.54 -0.78 26.05
N ALA A 79 5.38 -1.44 25.26
CA ALA A 79 5.13 -2.78 24.75
C ALA A 79 4.96 -3.80 25.87
N ASN A 80 5.84 -3.78 26.89
CA ASN A 80 5.74 -4.67 28.04
C ASN A 80 4.42 -4.51 28.80
N ARG A 81 3.96 -3.29 29.02
CA ARG A 81 2.66 -3.01 29.66
C ARG A 81 1.50 -3.48 28.78
N LEU A 82 1.45 -3.01 27.53
CA LEU A 82 0.30 -3.24 26.65
C LEU A 82 0.16 -4.72 26.27
N ILE A 83 1.25 -5.45 26.01
CA ILE A 83 1.17 -6.89 25.71
C ILE A 83 0.53 -7.69 26.84
N ARG A 84 0.79 -7.32 28.10
CA ARG A 84 0.17 -7.98 29.26
C ARG A 84 -1.33 -7.75 29.33
N GLU A 85 -1.79 -6.57 28.92
CA GLU A 85 -3.19 -6.12 29.01
C GLU A 85 -4.07 -6.67 27.87
N HIS A 86 -3.46 -7.23 26.80
CA HIS A 86 -4.18 -7.66 25.59
C HIS A 86 -4.18 -9.19 25.43
N ASP A 87 -5.14 -9.70 24.68
CA ASP A 87 -5.31 -11.16 24.44
C ASP A 87 -4.42 -11.63 23.29
N VAL A 88 -4.36 -10.85 22.20
CA VAL A 88 -3.58 -11.13 20.99
C VAL A 88 -2.82 -9.89 20.53
N VAL A 89 -1.67 -10.11 19.90
CA VAL A 89 -0.83 -9.03 19.36
C VAL A 89 -0.69 -9.19 17.86
N GLN A 90 -1.02 -8.15 17.10
CA GLN A 90 -0.76 -8.04 15.67
C GLN A 90 0.42 -7.10 15.45
N VAL A 91 1.39 -7.50 14.63
CA VAL A 91 2.56 -6.70 14.28
C VAL A 91 2.62 -6.51 12.77
N HIS A 92 2.63 -5.27 12.30
CA HIS A 92 2.81 -4.95 10.89
C HIS A 92 4.31 -4.78 10.60
N VAL A 93 4.86 -5.62 9.74
CA VAL A 93 6.29 -5.54 9.36
C VAL A 93 6.46 -4.95 7.96
N PRO A 94 7.57 -4.23 7.70
CA PRO A 94 8.82 -4.16 8.47
C PRO A 94 8.79 -3.17 9.65
N ILE A 95 9.28 -3.61 10.82
CA ILE A 95 9.49 -2.78 12.02
C ILE A 95 10.64 -3.36 12.86
N PHE A 96 11.53 -2.48 13.36
CA PHE A 96 12.73 -2.89 14.11
C PHE A 96 12.39 -3.64 15.40
N GLU A 97 11.33 -3.24 16.07
CA GLU A 97 10.91 -3.71 17.38
C GLU A 97 10.22 -5.09 17.34
N SER A 98 9.98 -5.65 16.16
CA SER A 98 9.24 -6.91 16.02
C SER A 98 9.81 -8.08 16.84
N PRO A 99 11.15 -8.29 17.00
CA PRO A 99 11.66 -9.36 17.86
C PRO A 99 11.40 -9.13 19.35
N LEU A 100 11.43 -7.86 19.78
CA LEU A 100 11.12 -7.51 21.17
C LEU A 100 9.64 -7.82 21.48
N VAL A 101 8.74 -7.45 20.56
CA VAL A 101 7.31 -7.73 20.71
C VAL A 101 7.06 -9.23 20.81
N THR A 102 7.64 -10.02 19.91
CA THR A 102 7.47 -11.49 19.95
C THR A 102 8.07 -12.14 21.19
N ALA A 103 9.23 -11.64 21.67
CA ALA A 103 9.87 -12.13 22.88
C ALA A 103 9.02 -11.82 24.14
N LEU A 104 8.51 -10.59 24.25
CA LEU A 104 7.61 -10.19 25.35
C LEU A 104 6.30 -10.97 25.32
N ALA A 105 5.69 -11.10 24.15
CA ALA A 105 4.46 -11.88 23.96
C ALA A 105 4.66 -13.34 24.41
N LYS A 106 5.76 -13.97 23.99
CA LYS A 106 6.12 -15.33 24.42
C LYS A 106 6.26 -15.42 25.94
N ARG A 107 6.92 -14.44 26.58
CA ARG A 107 7.08 -14.38 28.04
C ARG A 107 5.73 -14.36 28.78
N TYR A 108 4.72 -13.71 28.20
CA TYR A 108 3.38 -13.59 28.80
C TYR A 108 2.36 -14.59 28.23
N GLY A 109 2.81 -15.59 27.47
CA GLY A 109 1.92 -16.61 26.86
C GLY A 109 0.98 -16.05 25.79
N LYS A 110 1.24 -14.84 25.29
CA LYS A 110 0.38 -14.20 24.27
C LYS A 110 0.77 -14.62 22.86
N LYS A 111 -0.22 -14.77 21.99
CA LYS A 111 0.02 -15.13 20.60
C LYS A 111 0.28 -13.87 19.75
N VAL A 112 1.21 -14.00 18.80
CA VAL A 112 1.54 -12.93 17.86
C VAL A 112 1.16 -13.36 16.46
N VAL A 113 0.42 -12.49 15.76
CA VAL A 113 0.18 -12.56 14.32
C VAL A 113 1.01 -11.46 13.66
N ILE A 114 1.84 -11.84 12.69
CA ILE A 114 2.61 -10.87 11.90
C ILE A 114 1.91 -10.64 10.57
N THR A 115 1.59 -9.39 10.26
CA THR A 115 1.09 -8.98 8.94
C THR A 115 2.27 -8.49 8.10
N HIS A 116 2.57 -9.22 7.04
CA HIS A 116 3.69 -8.93 6.15
C HIS A 116 3.24 -8.07 4.96
N HIS A 117 3.81 -6.87 4.84
CA HIS A 117 3.44 -5.87 3.81
C HIS A 117 4.42 -5.79 2.64
N GLY A 118 5.23 -6.81 2.43
CA GLY A 118 6.23 -6.89 1.37
C GLY A 118 7.64 -7.05 1.90
N ASP A 119 8.50 -7.62 1.07
CA ASP A 119 9.91 -7.79 1.40
C ASP A 119 10.59 -6.42 1.46
N LEU A 120 11.52 -6.28 2.39
CA LEU A 120 12.28 -5.04 2.51
C LEU A 120 13.32 -4.98 1.38
N VAL A 121 13.08 -4.12 0.40
CA VAL A 121 14.02 -3.81 -0.67
C VAL A 121 14.52 -2.39 -0.45
N MET A 122 15.84 -2.24 -0.33
CA MET A 122 16.49 -0.94 -0.14
C MET A 122 17.44 -0.63 -1.30
N PRO A 123 17.75 0.66 -1.53
CA PRO A 123 18.69 1.06 -2.55
C PRO A 123 20.05 0.34 -2.42
N SER A 124 20.78 0.19 -3.52
CA SER A 124 22.06 -0.55 -3.58
C SER A 124 23.25 0.13 -2.89
N ARG A 125 23.03 1.17 -2.08
CA ARG A 125 24.09 1.81 -1.29
C ARG A 125 24.57 0.89 -0.18
N PRO A 126 25.89 0.81 0.12
CA PRO A 126 26.42 -0.12 1.12
C PRO A 126 25.74 -0.04 2.49
N PHE A 127 25.46 1.19 2.95
CA PHE A 127 24.76 1.41 4.23
C PHE A 127 23.31 0.87 4.19
N ASP A 128 22.58 1.12 3.10
CA ASP A 128 21.20 0.65 2.94
C ASP A 128 21.15 -0.88 2.90
N GLN A 129 22.09 -1.52 2.21
CA GLN A 129 22.21 -2.98 2.16
C GLN A 129 22.55 -3.57 3.52
N PHE A 130 23.41 -2.92 4.31
CA PHE A 130 23.68 -3.33 5.69
C PHE A 130 22.42 -3.24 6.57
N VAL A 131 21.69 -2.13 6.47
CA VAL A 131 20.41 -1.95 7.18
C VAL A 131 19.41 -3.01 6.76
N GLN A 132 19.28 -3.27 5.45
CA GLN A 132 18.40 -4.32 4.92
C GLN A 132 18.75 -5.69 5.51
N PHE A 133 20.01 -6.08 5.48
CA PHE A 133 20.47 -7.37 6.03
C PHE A 133 20.13 -7.49 7.51
N PHE A 134 20.41 -6.45 8.30
CA PHE A 134 20.16 -6.44 9.74
C PHE A 134 18.66 -6.52 10.05
N VAL A 135 17.84 -5.66 9.40
CA VAL A 135 16.38 -5.63 9.60
C VAL A 135 15.73 -6.94 9.14
N THR A 136 16.18 -7.51 8.02
CA THR A 136 15.70 -8.81 7.53
C THR A 136 16.01 -9.92 8.54
N GLY A 137 17.19 -9.89 9.18
CA GLY A 137 17.54 -10.81 10.26
C GLY A 137 16.63 -10.69 11.48
N LEU A 138 16.33 -9.45 11.90
CA LEU A 138 15.38 -9.17 12.98
C LEU A 138 13.97 -9.67 12.63
N MET A 139 13.50 -9.38 11.43
CA MET A 139 12.19 -9.85 10.96
C MET A 139 12.13 -11.38 10.92
N ARG A 140 13.17 -12.06 10.40
CA ARG A 140 13.25 -13.54 10.38
C ARG A 140 13.07 -14.11 11.78
N ARG A 141 13.73 -13.53 12.78
CA ARG A 141 13.56 -13.94 14.19
C ARG A 141 12.13 -13.73 14.69
N ALA A 142 11.51 -12.59 14.37
CA ALA A 142 10.14 -12.32 14.77
C ALA A 142 9.14 -13.29 14.09
N LEU A 143 9.27 -13.51 12.78
CA LEU A 143 8.41 -14.43 12.03
C LEU A 143 8.54 -15.87 12.56
N SER A 144 9.77 -16.32 12.88
CA SER A 144 9.97 -17.66 13.45
C SER A 144 9.27 -17.85 14.80
N GLN A 145 9.12 -16.79 15.59
CA GLN A 145 8.48 -16.83 16.91
C GLN A 145 6.97 -16.52 16.86
N SER A 146 6.44 -16.03 15.74
CA SER A 146 5.01 -15.75 15.60
C SER A 146 4.16 -17.01 15.51
N ALA A 147 2.90 -16.90 15.92
CA ALA A 147 1.92 -17.98 15.79
C ALA A 147 1.46 -18.15 14.34
N ARG A 148 1.19 -17.05 13.64
CA ARG A 148 0.80 -17.02 12.21
C ARG A 148 1.38 -15.78 11.54
N ILE A 149 1.47 -15.84 10.22
CA ILE A 149 1.93 -14.76 9.35
C ILE A 149 0.84 -14.51 8.31
N THR A 150 0.20 -13.35 8.36
CA THR A 150 -0.77 -12.97 7.33
C THR A 150 -0.07 -12.35 6.14
N ILE A 151 -0.46 -12.79 4.96
CA ILE A 151 0.03 -12.35 3.65
C ILE A 151 -1.15 -11.91 2.79
N HIS A 152 -0.90 -10.99 1.88
CA HIS A 152 -1.96 -10.47 1.00
C HIS A 152 -2.33 -11.49 -0.08
N THR A 153 -1.34 -12.10 -0.72
CA THR A 153 -1.55 -13.09 -1.78
C THR A 153 -0.55 -14.25 -1.67
N ARG A 154 -0.98 -15.46 -2.01
CA ARG A 154 -0.09 -16.61 -2.13
C ARG A 154 0.90 -16.43 -3.27
N ASP A 155 0.44 -15.85 -4.37
CA ASP A 155 1.26 -15.54 -5.55
C ASP A 155 2.54 -14.74 -5.18
N TYR A 156 2.42 -13.74 -4.30
CA TYR A 156 3.59 -13.02 -3.80
C TYR A 156 4.44 -13.87 -2.85
N ALA A 157 3.80 -14.55 -1.91
CA ALA A 157 4.50 -15.31 -0.88
C ALA A 157 5.31 -16.48 -1.44
N GLU A 158 4.79 -17.17 -2.45
CA GLU A 158 5.47 -18.29 -3.13
C GLU A 158 6.70 -17.82 -3.93
N CYS A 159 6.68 -16.57 -4.42
CA CYS A 159 7.81 -15.97 -5.11
C CYS A 159 8.79 -15.24 -4.19
N SER A 160 8.47 -15.05 -2.90
CA SER A 160 9.34 -14.40 -1.92
C SER A 160 10.31 -15.41 -1.29
N PRO A 161 11.64 -15.28 -1.52
CA PRO A 161 12.63 -16.14 -0.85
C PRO A 161 12.65 -15.98 0.67
N PHE A 162 12.12 -14.86 1.16
CA PHE A 162 12.01 -14.59 2.60
C PHE A 162 10.80 -15.35 3.20
N LEU A 163 9.62 -15.25 2.60
CA LEU A 163 8.39 -15.87 3.11
C LEU A 163 8.33 -17.38 2.90
N SER A 164 8.96 -17.91 1.85
CA SER A 164 9.00 -19.35 1.58
C SER A 164 9.54 -20.20 2.75
N GLN A 165 10.37 -19.59 3.61
CA GLN A 165 10.93 -20.20 4.81
C GLN A 165 9.89 -20.43 5.93
N PHE A 166 8.68 -19.88 5.81
CA PHE A 166 7.62 -19.91 6.82
C PHE A 166 6.28 -20.41 6.28
N SER A 167 6.32 -21.23 5.24
CA SER A 167 5.13 -21.71 4.50
C SER A 167 4.04 -22.33 5.38
N ASP A 168 4.42 -23.01 6.46
CA ASP A 168 3.54 -23.63 7.46
C ASP A 168 2.75 -22.64 8.32
N LYS A 169 3.19 -21.36 8.39
CA LYS A 169 2.56 -20.30 9.18
C LYS A 169 1.75 -19.31 8.35
N LEU A 170 1.85 -19.39 7.02
CA LEU A 170 1.22 -18.42 6.15
C LEU A 170 -0.30 -18.55 6.12
N VAL A 171 -0.99 -17.44 6.30
CA VAL A 171 -2.44 -17.31 6.17
C VAL A 171 -2.72 -16.18 5.19
N GLN A 172 -3.37 -16.50 4.07
CA GLN A 172 -3.77 -15.48 3.11
C GLN A 172 -5.03 -14.77 3.59
N ILE A 173 -4.96 -13.44 3.69
CA ILE A 173 -6.10 -12.55 3.90
C ILE A 173 -5.91 -11.34 2.99
N LEU A 174 -6.83 -11.16 2.05
CA LEU A 174 -6.78 -10.02 1.12
C LEU A 174 -6.87 -8.69 1.89
N PRO A 175 -6.19 -7.63 1.42
CA PRO A 175 -6.24 -6.32 2.07
C PRO A 175 -7.64 -5.72 2.09
N PRO A 176 -7.97 -4.94 3.14
CA PRO A 176 -9.23 -4.22 3.22
C PRO A 176 -9.22 -3.02 2.27
N VAL A 177 -9.85 -3.13 1.12
CA VAL A 177 -9.94 -2.04 0.16
C VAL A 177 -11.30 -1.36 0.27
N GLU A 178 -11.27 -0.07 0.52
CA GLU A 178 -12.45 0.78 0.61
C GLU A 178 -12.15 2.13 -0.03
N ILE A 179 -13.04 2.58 -0.90
CA ILE A 179 -12.97 3.89 -1.52
C ILE A 179 -14.38 4.42 -1.78
N PRO A 180 -14.66 5.72 -1.52
CA PRO A 180 -15.97 6.30 -1.79
C PRO A 180 -16.33 6.24 -3.28
N LEU A 181 -17.61 6.40 -3.58
CA LEU A 181 -18.06 6.55 -4.95
C LEU A 181 -17.52 7.87 -5.53
N PRO A 182 -17.00 7.87 -6.76
CA PRO A 182 -16.66 9.11 -7.45
C PRO A 182 -17.89 10.02 -7.59
N GLN A 183 -17.65 11.32 -7.60
CA GLN A 183 -18.68 12.34 -7.82
C GLN A 183 -18.67 12.78 -9.29
N PRO A 184 -19.63 12.34 -10.15
CA PRO A 184 -19.56 12.57 -11.60
C PRO A 184 -19.43 14.03 -12.00
N GLU A 185 -20.18 14.92 -11.34
CA GLU A 185 -20.14 16.36 -11.65
C GLU A 185 -18.77 16.98 -11.27
N ARG A 186 -18.17 16.54 -10.15
CA ARG A 186 -16.84 17.02 -9.75
C ARG A 186 -15.75 16.47 -10.67
N VAL A 187 -15.87 15.20 -11.10
CA VAL A 187 -14.95 14.60 -12.08
C VAL A 187 -15.00 15.37 -13.39
N LYS A 188 -16.21 15.67 -13.88
CA LYS A 188 -16.41 16.47 -15.11
C LYS A 188 -15.81 17.85 -14.99
N ALA A 189 -16.12 18.56 -13.90
CA ALA A 189 -15.56 19.90 -13.65
C ALA A 189 -14.02 19.85 -13.56
N TRP A 190 -13.47 18.83 -12.92
CA TRP A 190 -12.03 18.69 -12.77
C TRP A 190 -11.33 18.36 -14.11
N ARG A 191 -11.98 17.56 -14.99
CA ARG A 191 -11.47 17.36 -16.37
C ARG A 191 -11.42 18.69 -17.14
N GLN A 192 -12.44 19.55 -16.99
CA GLN A 192 -12.47 20.87 -17.63
C GLN A 192 -11.38 21.81 -17.07
N GLU A 193 -11.26 21.89 -15.74
CA GLU A 193 -10.23 22.69 -15.07
C GLU A 193 -8.81 22.34 -15.50
N LEU A 194 -8.56 21.05 -15.79
CA LEU A 194 -7.26 20.53 -16.21
C LEU A 194 -7.07 20.47 -17.74
N GLY A 195 -8.06 20.89 -18.53
CA GLY A 195 -8.00 20.82 -20.00
C GLY A 195 -7.96 19.39 -20.53
N LEU A 196 -8.67 18.47 -19.88
CA LEU A 196 -8.69 17.05 -20.22
C LEU A 196 -9.95 16.59 -20.97
N ASP A 197 -10.77 17.55 -21.45
CA ASP A 197 -11.97 17.21 -22.21
C ASP A 197 -11.60 16.69 -23.61
N GLY A 198 -12.21 15.58 -23.98
CA GLY A 198 -12.01 14.95 -25.28
C GLY A 198 -10.61 14.33 -25.50
N VAL A 199 -9.80 14.18 -24.45
CA VAL A 199 -8.48 13.53 -24.53
C VAL A 199 -8.47 12.21 -23.75
N ASN A 200 -7.60 11.29 -24.14
CA ASN A 200 -7.32 10.09 -23.35
C ASN A 200 -6.49 10.47 -22.10
N VAL A 201 -6.84 9.94 -20.95
CA VAL A 201 -6.16 10.23 -19.68
C VAL A 201 -5.53 8.97 -19.10
N VAL A 202 -4.20 8.94 -19.05
CA VAL A 202 -3.43 7.91 -18.36
C VAL A 202 -3.09 8.41 -16.95
N GLY A 203 -3.62 7.77 -15.92
CA GLY A 203 -3.32 8.11 -14.53
C GLY A 203 -2.15 7.31 -13.96
N PHE A 204 -1.48 7.88 -12.96
CA PHE A 204 -0.57 7.18 -12.07
C PHE A 204 -0.79 7.67 -10.63
N ALA A 205 -0.93 6.74 -9.69
CA ALA A 205 -1.09 7.04 -8.28
C ALA A 205 0.01 6.38 -7.43
N GLY A 206 0.79 7.19 -6.71
CA GLY A 206 1.84 6.67 -5.83
C GLY A 206 3.00 7.62 -5.61
N ARG A 207 3.91 7.24 -4.69
CA ARG A 207 5.16 7.98 -4.45
C ARG A 207 6.10 7.86 -5.65
N PHE A 208 6.84 8.92 -5.93
CA PHE A 208 7.86 8.89 -6.98
C PHE A 208 9.13 8.21 -6.47
N VAL A 209 9.10 6.90 -6.38
CA VAL A 209 10.21 6.06 -5.92
C VAL A 209 10.51 4.97 -6.95
N GLU A 210 11.73 4.43 -6.93
CA GLU A 210 12.20 3.47 -7.92
C GLU A 210 11.30 2.23 -8.01
N GLU A 211 10.84 1.73 -6.87
CA GLU A 211 9.96 0.55 -6.82
C GLU A 211 8.65 0.71 -7.60
N LYS A 212 8.13 1.94 -7.73
CA LYS A 212 6.85 2.23 -8.43
C LYS A 212 6.98 2.43 -9.93
N GLY A 213 8.19 2.60 -10.45
CA GLY A 213 8.48 2.56 -11.88
C GLY A 213 7.91 3.70 -12.73
N PHE A 214 7.63 4.87 -12.14
CA PHE A 214 7.13 6.03 -12.91
C PHE A 214 8.08 6.47 -14.03
N ASP A 215 9.37 6.19 -13.89
CA ASP A 215 10.37 6.40 -14.93
C ASP A 215 10.07 5.61 -16.22
N TYR A 216 9.52 4.40 -16.11
CA TYR A 216 9.06 3.64 -17.29
C TYR A 216 7.85 4.30 -17.94
N LEU A 217 6.94 4.89 -17.15
CA LEU A 217 5.82 5.63 -17.71
C LEU A 217 6.33 6.87 -18.47
N LEU A 218 7.28 7.63 -17.90
CA LEU A 218 7.88 8.78 -18.59
C LEU A 218 8.57 8.40 -19.91
N LYS A 219 9.21 7.24 -19.97
CA LYS A 219 9.80 6.72 -21.21
C LYS A 219 8.75 6.23 -22.20
N ALA A 220 7.61 5.72 -21.71
CA ALA A 220 6.50 5.27 -22.54
C ALA A 220 5.70 6.45 -23.16
N VAL A 221 5.78 7.66 -22.62
CA VAL A 221 5.05 8.85 -23.11
C VAL A 221 5.17 9.02 -24.63
N PRO A 222 6.38 9.13 -25.24
CA PRO A 222 6.49 9.33 -26.69
C PRO A 222 5.90 8.17 -27.48
N LEU A 223 6.04 6.92 -27.02
CA LEU A 223 5.52 5.73 -27.70
C LEU A 223 3.99 5.68 -27.70
N VAL A 224 3.35 6.15 -26.62
CA VAL A 224 1.89 6.28 -26.57
C VAL A 224 1.43 7.43 -27.47
N LEU A 225 2.10 8.59 -27.43
CA LEU A 225 1.73 9.76 -28.22
C LEU A 225 1.87 9.54 -29.72
N GLU A 226 2.81 8.71 -30.18
CA GLU A 226 2.94 8.30 -31.56
C GLU A 226 1.68 7.60 -32.10
N GLN A 227 1.02 6.79 -31.26
CA GLN A 227 -0.17 6.03 -31.64
C GLN A 227 -1.48 6.72 -31.25
N LEU A 228 -1.49 7.52 -30.21
CA LEU A 228 -2.62 8.26 -29.64
C LEU A 228 -2.18 9.68 -29.27
N PRO A 229 -2.03 10.60 -30.24
CA PRO A 229 -1.49 11.94 -30.00
C PRO A 229 -2.29 12.76 -28.99
N ASN A 230 -3.60 12.49 -28.92
CA ASN A 230 -4.50 13.19 -28.00
C ASN A 230 -4.58 12.48 -26.65
N THR A 231 -3.42 12.25 -26.01
CA THR A 231 -3.30 11.63 -24.69
C THR A 231 -2.63 12.58 -23.70
N ARG A 232 -3.09 12.57 -22.45
CA ARG A 232 -2.46 13.26 -21.31
C ARG A 232 -2.17 12.25 -20.21
N PHE A 233 -1.11 12.51 -19.44
CA PHE A 233 -0.69 11.71 -18.31
C PHE A 233 -0.88 12.53 -17.04
N VAL A 234 -1.49 11.96 -16.02
CA VAL A 234 -1.80 12.68 -14.78
C VAL A 234 -1.22 11.91 -13.59
N TYR A 235 -0.28 12.53 -12.90
CA TYR A 235 0.39 11.99 -11.73
C TYR A 235 -0.25 12.52 -10.43
N ALA A 236 -0.62 11.62 -9.54
CA ALA A 236 -1.06 11.94 -8.18
C ALA A 236 -0.16 11.22 -7.17
N GLY A 237 0.55 11.97 -6.33
CA GLY A 237 1.42 11.40 -5.30
C GLY A 237 2.54 12.30 -4.83
N GLU A 238 3.31 11.81 -3.87
CA GLU A 238 4.47 12.51 -3.32
C GLU A 238 5.66 12.39 -4.26
N VAL A 239 6.20 13.53 -4.69
CA VAL A 239 7.36 13.61 -5.60
C VAL A 239 8.66 13.69 -4.79
N ASN A 240 8.67 14.50 -3.72
CA ASN A 240 9.87 14.76 -2.91
C ASN A 240 9.95 13.77 -1.75
N VAL A 241 10.35 12.53 -2.04
CA VAL A 241 10.50 11.49 -1.02
C VAL A 241 11.88 11.63 -0.37
N VAL A 242 11.91 12.08 0.89
CA VAL A 242 13.13 12.48 1.63
C VAL A 242 14.22 11.39 1.65
N TYR A 243 13.82 10.13 1.78
CA TYR A 243 14.77 9.00 1.88
C TYR A 243 15.21 8.46 0.51
N GLU A 244 14.57 8.89 -0.58
CA GLU A 244 14.83 8.37 -1.93
C GLU A 244 14.59 9.45 -3.00
N PRO A 245 15.61 10.28 -3.30
CA PRO A 245 15.50 11.37 -4.28
C PRO A 245 15.51 10.85 -5.73
N PHE A 246 14.63 9.89 -6.01
CA PHE A 246 14.57 9.22 -7.33
C PHE A 246 14.07 10.16 -8.43
N PHE A 247 13.18 11.10 -8.10
CA PHE A 247 12.64 12.10 -9.02
C PHE A 247 13.74 12.93 -9.70
N GLU A 248 14.78 13.32 -8.98
CA GLU A 248 15.87 14.15 -9.51
C GLU A 248 16.55 13.53 -10.73
N ARG A 249 16.64 12.20 -10.79
CA ARG A 249 17.22 11.47 -11.94
C ARG A 249 16.37 11.61 -13.20
N TRP A 250 15.04 11.80 -13.05
CA TRP A 250 14.07 11.76 -14.13
C TRP A 250 13.40 13.10 -14.40
N ARG A 251 13.78 14.15 -13.64
CA ARG A 251 13.27 15.52 -13.78
C ARG A 251 13.37 16.00 -15.23
N HIS A 252 14.46 15.72 -15.92
CA HIS A 252 14.66 16.13 -17.31
C HIS A 252 13.62 15.54 -18.28
N LEU A 253 13.14 14.31 -18.05
CA LEU A 253 12.06 13.73 -18.86
C LEU A 253 10.70 14.33 -18.46
N GLN A 254 10.46 14.56 -17.18
CA GLN A 254 9.23 15.20 -16.73
C GLN A 254 9.13 16.64 -17.29
N GLU A 255 10.21 17.40 -17.29
CA GLU A 255 10.25 18.74 -17.89
C GLU A 255 10.08 18.70 -19.41
N ARG A 256 10.67 17.72 -20.09
CA ARG A 256 10.50 17.53 -21.54
C ARG A 256 9.03 17.32 -21.92
N TRP A 257 8.28 16.60 -21.07
CA TRP A 257 6.87 16.25 -21.32
C TRP A 257 5.91 17.02 -20.42
N LYS A 258 6.30 18.17 -19.88
CA LYS A 258 5.50 18.97 -18.92
C LYS A 258 4.11 19.38 -19.41
N GLU A 259 3.91 19.50 -20.71
CA GLU A 259 2.60 19.82 -21.32
C GLU A 259 1.69 18.58 -21.44
N GLN A 260 2.28 17.38 -21.48
CA GLN A 260 1.57 16.13 -21.58
C GLN A 260 1.44 15.41 -20.24
N VAL A 261 2.35 15.71 -19.28
CA VAL A 261 2.42 15.07 -17.95
C VAL A 261 2.07 16.09 -16.87
N LEU A 262 0.85 16.04 -16.37
CA LEU A 262 0.35 16.92 -15.31
C LEU A 262 0.68 16.32 -13.93
N MET A 263 1.28 17.15 -13.06
CA MET A 263 1.67 16.76 -11.69
C MET A 263 0.69 17.37 -10.69
N LEU A 264 -0.23 16.60 -10.13
CA LEU A 264 -1.23 17.06 -9.15
C LEU A 264 -0.70 17.15 -7.71
N GLY A 265 0.44 16.50 -7.44
CA GLY A 265 0.94 16.35 -6.08
C GLY A 265 0.16 15.33 -5.24
N LEU A 266 0.34 15.39 -3.92
CA LEU A 266 -0.29 14.46 -2.99
C LEU A 266 -1.77 14.82 -2.78
N LEU A 267 -2.66 13.88 -3.06
CA LEU A 267 -4.09 13.99 -2.73
C LEU A 267 -4.31 13.43 -1.32
N ASN A 268 -4.76 14.28 -0.40
CA ASN A 268 -4.90 13.94 1.02
C ASN A 268 -6.32 13.49 1.42
N ASP A 269 -7.29 13.64 0.54
CA ASP A 269 -8.68 13.31 0.76
C ASP A 269 -9.11 12.11 -0.09
N GLN A 270 -9.78 11.13 0.52
CA GLN A 270 -10.22 9.90 -0.16
C GLN A 270 -11.23 10.17 -1.29
N GLN A 271 -12.07 11.21 -1.13
CA GLN A 271 -13.02 11.60 -2.17
C GLN A 271 -12.30 12.19 -3.39
N GLN A 272 -11.24 12.99 -3.16
CA GLN A 272 -10.39 13.49 -4.23
C GLN A 272 -9.66 12.34 -4.94
N VAL A 273 -9.17 11.35 -4.19
CA VAL A 273 -8.51 10.16 -4.76
C VAL A 273 -9.51 9.35 -5.61
N ALA A 274 -10.74 9.16 -5.15
CA ALA A 274 -11.79 8.49 -5.93
C ALA A 274 -12.12 9.24 -7.22
N ASN A 275 -12.25 10.56 -7.13
CA ASN A 275 -12.50 11.43 -8.29
C ASN A 275 -11.31 11.43 -9.26
N PHE A 276 -10.08 11.36 -8.76
CA PHE A 276 -8.87 11.21 -9.57
C PHE A 276 -8.87 9.89 -10.36
N TYR A 277 -9.20 8.77 -9.72
CA TYR A 277 -9.29 7.51 -10.45
C TYR A 277 -10.36 7.58 -11.56
N ALA A 278 -11.54 8.09 -11.24
CA ALA A 278 -12.64 8.21 -12.21
C ALA A 278 -12.36 9.24 -13.33
N LEU A 279 -11.47 10.20 -13.11
CA LEU A 279 -10.99 11.14 -14.13
C LEU A 279 -10.14 10.45 -15.18
N CYS A 280 -9.46 9.35 -14.82
CA CYS A 280 -8.56 8.63 -15.70
C CYS A 280 -9.32 7.61 -16.57
N ASP A 281 -8.86 7.40 -17.81
CA ASP A 281 -9.37 6.35 -18.69
C ASP A 281 -8.67 5.00 -18.46
N VAL A 282 -7.43 5.05 -17.99
CA VAL A 282 -6.61 3.91 -17.57
C VAL A 282 -5.63 4.32 -16.48
N LEU A 283 -5.36 3.44 -15.49
CA LEU A 283 -4.30 3.65 -14.51
C LEU A 283 -3.07 2.81 -14.85
N ALA A 284 -1.90 3.44 -14.94
CA ALA A 284 -0.62 2.77 -15.17
C ALA A 284 0.03 2.36 -13.84
N LEU A 285 0.49 1.12 -13.75
CA LEU A 285 1.17 0.54 -12.57
C LEU A 285 2.44 -0.19 -13.02
N PRO A 286 3.48 0.53 -13.47
CA PRO A 286 4.73 -0.06 -13.97
C PRO A 286 5.71 -0.44 -12.85
N SER A 287 5.19 -0.89 -11.70
CA SER A 287 6.00 -1.19 -10.53
C SER A 287 7.02 -2.31 -10.80
N ARG A 288 8.20 -2.18 -10.18
CA ARG A 288 9.25 -3.20 -10.15
C ARG A 288 8.99 -4.26 -9.09
N THR A 289 8.34 -3.85 -8.01
CA THR A 289 7.92 -4.74 -6.92
C THR A 289 6.68 -4.20 -6.22
N ASP A 290 5.77 -5.06 -5.87
CA ASP A 290 4.60 -4.74 -5.05
C ASP A 290 3.98 -6.02 -4.49
N CYS A 291 3.66 -6.07 -3.21
CA CYS A 291 3.04 -7.26 -2.60
C CYS A 291 1.53 -7.33 -2.84
N PHE A 292 0.87 -6.18 -2.91
CA PHE A 292 -0.52 -5.97 -3.30
C PHE A 292 -0.81 -4.48 -3.48
N PRO A 293 -1.13 -4.05 -4.69
CA PRO A 293 -1.37 -2.65 -4.99
C PRO A 293 -2.81 -2.24 -4.68
N MET A 294 -3.09 -1.71 -3.48
CA MET A 294 -4.44 -1.24 -3.14
C MET A 294 -4.96 -0.20 -4.14
N VAL A 295 -4.09 0.67 -4.63
CA VAL A 295 -4.42 1.68 -5.65
C VAL A 295 -5.01 1.07 -6.94
N GLN A 296 -4.63 -0.16 -7.28
CA GLN A 296 -5.16 -0.89 -8.43
C GLN A 296 -6.63 -1.25 -8.22
N VAL A 297 -6.96 -1.81 -7.06
CA VAL A 297 -8.32 -2.19 -6.71
C VAL A 297 -9.20 -0.94 -6.49
N GLU A 298 -8.64 0.10 -5.85
CA GLU A 298 -9.31 1.39 -5.68
C GLU A 298 -9.69 2.02 -7.03
N SER A 299 -8.77 1.99 -8.00
CA SER A 299 -9.01 2.45 -9.38
C SER A 299 -10.12 1.64 -10.06
N MET A 300 -10.08 0.30 -9.96
CA MET A 300 -11.11 -0.58 -10.50
C MET A 300 -12.50 -0.31 -9.89
N LEU A 301 -12.56 -0.10 -8.58
CA LEU A 301 -13.79 0.30 -7.87
C LEU A 301 -14.33 1.66 -8.33
N CYS A 302 -13.50 2.52 -8.87
CA CYS A 302 -13.89 3.80 -9.45
C CYS A 302 -14.20 3.74 -10.96
N GLY A 303 -14.21 2.54 -11.56
CA GLY A 303 -14.54 2.33 -12.98
C GLY A 303 -13.36 2.52 -13.93
N THR A 304 -12.12 2.51 -13.42
CA THR A 304 -10.91 2.74 -14.23
C THR A 304 -10.08 1.48 -14.30
N PRO A 305 -9.92 0.88 -15.52
CA PRO A 305 -9.08 -0.30 -15.74
C PRO A 305 -7.61 0.04 -15.58
N THR A 306 -6.78 -1.00 -15.42
CA THR A 306 -5.36 -0.81 -15.14
C THR A 306 -4.45 -1.48 -16.18
N VAL A 307 -3.27 -0.90 -16.42
CA VAL A 307 -2.15 -1.58 -17.08
C VAL A 307 -1.07 -1.76 -16.01
N ALA A 308 -0.79 -3.00 -15.67
CA ALA A 308 0.11 -3.34 -14.58
C ALA A 308 1.21 -4.30 -15.05
N THR A 309 2.40 -4.20 -14.46
CA THR A 309 3.47 -5.17 -14.74
C THR A 309 3.12 -6.56 -14.21
N ASP A 310 3.47 -7.60 -14.99
CA ASP A 310 3.26 -9.01 -14.59
C ASP A 310 4.32 -9.47 -13.59
N ILE A 311 4.19 -8.96 -12.37
CA ILE A 311 5.03 -9.35 -11.22
C ILE A 311 4.17 -9.94 -10.11
N PRO A 312 4.77 -10.77 -9.23
CA PRO A 312 4.06 -11.35 -8.10
C PRO A 312 3.36 -10.30 -7.23
N GLY A 313 2.12 -10.58 -6.84
CA GLY A 313 1.28 -9.67 -6.06
C GLY A 313 0.56 -8.63 -6.91
N LEU A 314 1.29 -7.86 -7.72
CA LEU A 314 0.72 -6.79 -8.57
C LEU A 314 -0.25 -7.35 -9.64
N ARG A 315 0.03 -8.51 -10.20
CA ARG A 315 -0.79 -9.16 -11.22
C ARG A 315 -2.12 -9.72 -10.70
N VAL A 316 -2.24 -9.92 -9.39
CA VAL A 316 -3.38 -10.63 -8.81
C VAL A 316 -4.72 -9.93 -9.02
N PRO A 317 -4.88 -8.62 -8.81
CA PRO A 317 -6.16 -7.95 -9.09
C PRO A 317 -6.59 -8.07 -10.55
N VAL A 318 -5.69 -7.91 -11.52
CA VAL A 318 -6.02 -8.07 -12.95
C VAL A 318 -6.44 -9.51 -13.25
N LYS A 319 -5.72 -10.51 -12.73
CA LYS A 319 -6.07 -11.94 -12.95
C LYS A 319 -7.42 -12.31 -12.36
N LEU A 320 -7.78 -11.74 -11.21
CA LEU A 320 -9.07 -12.02 -10.56
C LEU A 320 -10.24 -11.31 -11.21
N THR A 321 -10.04 -10.08 -11.68
CA THR A 321 -11.13 -9.22 -12.16
C THR A 321 -11.28 -9.21 -13.67
N GLY A 322 -10.19 -9.45 -14.39
CA GLY A 322 -10.10 -9.19 -15.85
C GLY A 322 -10.20 -7.69 -16.18
N MET A 323 -10.10 -6.78 -15.21
CA MET A 323 -10.25 -5.34 -15.41
C MET A 323 -8.90 -4.67 -15.64
N GLY A 324 -8.21 -5.08 -16.71
CA GLY A 324 -6.94 -4.49 -17.09
C GLY A 324 -6.06 -5.44 -17.89
N ARG A 325 -4.85 -4.98 -18.21
CA ARG A 325 -3.84 -5.72 -18.97
C ARG A 325 -2.55 -5.87 -18.18
N LEU A 326 -1.95 -7.05 -18.24
CA LEU A 326 -0.63 -7.33 -17.70
C LEU A 326 0.43 -7.14 -18.79
N VAL A 327 1.54 -6.50 -18.43
CA VAL A 327 2.65 -6.22 -19.34
C VAL A 327 3.98 -6.64 -18.72
N LYS A 328 4.98 -6.87 -19.58
CA LYS A 328 6.33 -7.25 -19.14
C LYS A 328 6.92 -6.16 -18.22
N PRO A 329 7.50 -6.52 -17.06
CA PRO A 329 8.13 -5.56 -16.19
C PRO A 329 9.40 -4.95 -16.77
N MET A 330 9.71 -3.70 -16.39
CA MET A 330 10.90 -2.95 -16.82
C MET A 330 11.01 -2.81 -18.36
N ASP A 331 9.87 -2.63 -19.03
CA ASP A 331 9.76 -2.57 -20.49
C ASP A 331 8.77 -1.46 -20.86
N GLU A 332 9.30 -0.29 -21.27
CA GLU A 332 8.50 0.88 -21.65
C GLU A 332 7.70 0.66 -22.93
N GLN A 333 8.19 -0.19 -23.85
CA GLN A 333 7.48 -0.54 -25.08
C GLN A 333 6.25 -1.38 -24.74
N ALA A 334 6.41 -2.43 -23.95
CA ALA A 334 5.31 -3.27 -23.49
C ALA A 334 4.27 -2.46 -22.68
N LEU A 335 4.73 -1.50 -21.86
CA LEU A 335 3.84 -0.60 -21.15
C LEU A 335 3.03 0.28 -22.10
N ALA A 336 3.68 0.89 -23.10
CA ALA A 336 3.02 1.74 -24.09
C ALA A 336 1.97 0.95 -24.89
N GLU A 337 2.32 -0.23 -25.39
CA GLU A 337 1.39 -1.11 -26.11
C GLU A 337 0.18 -1.51 -25.23
N GLY A 338 0.42 -1.81 -23.96
CA GLY A 338 -0.64 -2.11 -23.01
C GLY A 338 -1.58 -0.93 -22.79
N LEU A 339 -1.04 0.29 -22.62
CA LEU A 339 -1.82 1.51 -22.44
C LEU A 339 -2.66 1.83 -23.69
N VAL A 340 -2.05 1.75 -24.88
CA VAL A 340 -2.75 1.98 -26.18
C VAL A 340 -3.89 0.98 -26.37
N ASP A 341 -3.64 -0.30 -26.07
CA ASP A 341 -4.67 -1.33 -26.20
C ASP A 341 -5.86 -1.08 -25.24
N VAL A 342 -5.59 -0.81 -23.95
CA VAL A 342 -6.67 -0.54 -23.00
C VAL A 342 -7.43 0.74 -23.36
N LEU A 343 -6.76 1.79 -23.81
CA LEU A 343 -7.41 3.04 -24.26
C LEU A 343 -8.32 2.84 -25.49
N ARG A 344 -7.88 2.06 -26.49
CA ARG A 344 -8.66 1.76 -27.69
C ARG A 344 -9.83 0.82 -27.41
N ASN A 345 -9.66 -0.12 -26.48
CA ASN A 345 -10.61 -1.20 -26.21
C ASN A 345 -11.21 -1.11 -24.80
N ARG A 346 -11.30 0.10 -24.22
CA ARG A 346 -11.64 0.33 -22.81
C ARG A 346 -12.88 -0.44 -22.35
N SER A 347 -13.93 -0.50 -23.16
CA SER A 347 -15.18 -1.20 -22.83
C SER A 347 -15.00 -2.70 -22.55
N GLN A 348 -14.02 -3.36 -23.16
CA GLN A 348 -13.73 -4.78 -22.94
C GLN A 348 -13.12 -5.03 -21.55
N TYR A 349 -12.46 -4.02 -20.96
CA TYR A 349 -11.79 -4.08 -19.68
C TYR A 349 -12.66 -3.60 -18.51
N LEU A 350 -13.82 -3.00 -18.77
CA LEU A 350 -14.71 -2.55 -17.69
C LEU A 350 -15.43 -3.72 -17.03
N ARG A 351 -15.57 -3.63 -15.70
CA ARG A 351 -16.35 -4.56 -14.89
C ARG A 351 -17.27 -3.78 -13.94
N PRO A 352 -18.44 -4.31 -13.58
CA PRO A 352 -19.28 -3.69 -12.57
C PRO A 352 -18.56 -3.54 -11.23
N ARG A 353 -18.78 -2.42 -10.56
CA ARG A 353 -18.20 -2.14 -9.24
C ARG A 353 -18.50 -3.25 -8.23
N GLU A 354 -19.72 -3.79 -8.28
CA GLU A 354 -20.21 -4.84 -7.38
C GLU A 354 -19.40 -6.13 -7.53
N ASP A 355 -18.95 -6.46 -8.73
CA ASP A 355 -18.13 -7.66 -8.98
C ASP A 355 -16.72 -7.48 -8.38
N ILE A 356 -16.16 -6.27 -8.51
CA ILE A 356 -14.87 -5.94 -7.89
C ILE A 356 -15.00 -5.92 -6.36
N ALA A 357 -16.06 -5.27 -5.84
CA ALA A 357 -16.30 -5.17 -4.40
C ALA A 357 -16.44 -6.55 -3.74
N ARG A 358 -17.16 -7.51 -4.37
CA ARG A 358 -17.28 -8.87 -3.83
C ARG A 358 -15.96 -9.59 -3.65
N LEU A 359 -14.95 -9.32 -4.51
CA LEU A 359 -13.64 -9.96 -4.43
C LEU A 359 -12.75 -9.35 -3.33
N PHE A 360 -12.95 -8.05 -3.03
CA PHE A 360 -12.09 -7.27 -2.14
C PHE A 360 -12.89 -6.61 -0.99
N ASP A 361 -13.93 -7.29 -0.54
CA ASP A 361 -14.82 -6.80 0.51
C ASP A 361 -14.08 -6.62 1.85
N LEU A 362 -14.24 -5.43 2.44
CA LEU A 362 -13.68 -5.08 3.73
C LEU A 362 -14.16 -6.04 4.84
N GLU A 363 -15.44 -6.38 4.84
CA GLU A 363 -16.02 -7.25 5.88
C GLU A 363 -15.45 -8.67 5.81
N THR A 364 -15.23 -9.21 4.60
CA THR A 364 -14.54 -10.50 4.42
C THR A 364 -13.11 -10.48 4.99
N THR A 365 -12.38 -9.37 4.83
CA THR A 365 -11.05 -9.20 5.44
C THR A 365 -11.15 -9.20 6.97
N ILE A 366 -12.10 -8.44 7.53
CA ILE A 366 -12.31 -8.37 8.98
C ILE A 366 -12.70 -9.74 9.54
N ASP A 367 -13.62 -10.47 8.87
CA ASP A 367 -13.99 -11.86 9.21
C ASP A 367 -12.79 -12.79 9.25
N GLY A 368 -11.90 -12.66 8.26
CA GLY A 368 -10.67 -13.45 8.18
C GLY A 368 -9.76 -13.23 9.40
N TYR A 369 -9.55 -11.98 9.78
CA TYR A 369 -8.74 -11.63 10.94
C TYR A 369 -9.41 -12.02 12.26
N GLU A 370 -10.71 -11.78 12.39
CA GLU A 370 -11.47 -12.13 13.60
C GLU A 370 -11.40 -13.64 13.86
N ARG A 371 -11.70 -14.47 12.86
CA ARG A 371 -11.55 -15.94 12.96
C ARG A 371 -10.12 -16.35 13.29
N LEU A 372 -9.12 -15.72 12.66
CA LEU A 372 -7.71 -16.02 12.93
C LEU A 372 -7.38 -15.71 14.40
N PHE A 373 -7.74 -14.55 14.91
CA PHE A 373 -7.46 -14.17 16.30
C PHE A 373 -8.20 -15.08 17.30
N GLN A 374 -9.49 -15.39 17.06
CA GLN A 374 -10.27 -16.30 17.88
C GLN A 374 -9.68 -17.70 17.95
N SER A 375 -9.04 -18.16 16.88
CA SER A 375 -8.38 -19.47 16.86
C SER A 375 -7.09 -19.56 17.68
N LEU A 376 -6.58 -18.43 18.15
CA LEU A 376 -5.30 -18.31 18.84
C LEU A 376 -5.42 -17.98 20.35
N VAL A 377 -6.59 -17.51 20.77
CA VAL A 377 -6.92 -17.08 22.16
C VAL A 377 -7.83 -18.14 22.90
#